data_b71e07337e9492877d99c0bca9687f9d
#
_entry.id   b71e07337e9492877d99c0bca9687f9d
#
_cell.length_a   1.000
_cell.length_b   1.000
_cell.length_c   1.000
_cell.angle_alpha   90.00
_cell.angle_beta   90.00
_cell.angle_gamma   90.00
#
_symmetry.space_group_name_H-M   'P 1'
#
loop_
_entity.id
_entity.type
_entity.pdbx_description
1 polymer ?
#
loop_
_entity_poly.entity_id
_entity_poly.type
_entity_poly.pdbx_seq_one_letter_code
_entity_poly.pdbx_strand_id
1 'polypeptide(L)'
;MAIYELDGQAPELPNDGSCFIAENASIIGKVRLLNGVSVWFGAVLRGDNEWIEIGENSNVQDNATCHTDLGYPLTLGKGCTVGHNVILHGCTIGDGALIGMGSIVMNGAKVGRCSIVGAGAVITEG
;
A
#
# COMPACT_ATOMS: atom_id res chain seq x y z
N MET A 1 3.67 -15.51 6.65
CA MET A 1 3.97 -14.24 5.99
C MET A 1 5.31 -14.30 5.31
N ALA A 2 5.42 -13.69 4.14
CA ALA A 2 6.65 -13.71 3.37
C ALA A 2 7.25 -12.29 3.34
N ILE A 3 8.33 -12.11 4.09
CA ILE A 3 9.04 -10.83 4.18
C ILE A 3 10.41 -11.04 3.54
N TYR A 4 10.70 -10.25 2.50
CA TYR A 4 11.90 -10.43 1.69
C TYR A 4 12.78 -9.19 1.75
N GLU A 5 14.06 -9.40 2.01
CA GLU A 5 15.09 -8.40 1.79
C GLU A 5 15.42 -8.37 0.31
N LEU A 6 15.62 -7.18 -0.24
CA LEU A 6 15.99 -6.99 -1.65
C LEU A 6 17.08 -5.94 -1.73
N ASP A 7 18.21 -6.28 -2.34
CA ASP A 7 19.38 -5.40 -2.51
C ASP A 7 19.83 -4.76 -1.17
N GLY A 8 19.85 -5.58 -0.12
CA GLY A 8 20.28 -5.14 1.20
C GLY A 8 19.25 -4.34 1.98
N GLN A 9 18.05 -4.14 1.45
CA GLN A 9 16.98 -3.40 2.10
C GLN A 9 15.86 -4.36 2.52
N ALA A 10 15.67 -4.47 3.83
CA ALA A 10 14.54 -5.22 4.40
C ALA A 10 13.36 -4.29 4.68
N PRO A 11 12.13 -4.80 4.64
CA PRO A 11 10.97 -4.02 5.07
C PRO A 11 11.11 -3.56 6.52
N GLU A 12 10.62 -2.35 6.80
CA GLU A 12 10.60 -1.76 8.14
C GLU A 12 9.22 -1.99 8.74
N LEU A 13 9.17 -2.71 9.86
CA LEU A 13 7.93 -3.02 10.57
C LEU A 13 7.92 -2.32 11.92
N PRO A 14 6.73 -2.12 12.54
CA PRO A 14 6.67 -1.54 13.89
C PRO A 14 7.43 -2.41 14.90
N ASN A 15 8.22 -1.77 15.76
CA ASN A 15 9.02 -2.47 16.77
C ASN A 15 8.18 -3.22 17.80
N ASP A 16 6.96 -2.73 18.05
CA ASP A 16 6.06 -3.32 19.06
C ASP A 16 5.19 -4.45 18.49
N GLY A 17 5.38 -4.82 17.22
CA GLY A 17 4.60 -5.87 16.59
C GLY A 17 3.15 -5.49 16.30
N SER A 18 2.81 -4.20 16.32
CA SER A 18 1.43 -3.73 16.17
C SER A 18 0.93 -3.75 14.72
N CYS A 19 1.38 -4.68 13.90
CA CYS A 19 0.85 -4.86 12.56
C CYS A 19 0.41 -6.31 12.36
N PHE A 20 -0.57 -6.49 11.48
CA PHE A 20 -1.00 -7.81 11.03
C PHE A 20 -0.57 -8.01 9.58
N ILE A 21 0.13 -9.10 9.31
CA ILE A 21 0.50 -9.49 7.95
C ILE A 21 0.02 -10.92 7.75
N ALA A 22 -0.90 -11.09 6.80
CA ALA A 22 -1.45 -12.42 6.52
C ALA A 22 -0.36 -13.38 6.07
N GLU A 23 -0.56 -14.66 6.32
CA GLU A 23 0.42 -15.71 6.07
C GLU A 23 0.93 -15.73 4.63
N ASN A 24 0.04 -15.50 3.66
CA ASN A 24 0.41 -15.54 2.25
C ASN A 24 0.57 -14.15 1.61
N ALA A 25 0.59 -13.08 2.40
CA ALA A 25 0.96 -11.77 1.90
C ALA A 25 2.48 -11.70 1.70
N SER A 26 2.91 -10.93 0.69
CA SER A 26 4.34 -10.77 0.38
C SER A 26 4.75 -9.32 0.54
N ILE A 27 5.75 -9.07 1.38
CA ILE A 27 6.29 -7.73 1.67
C ILE A 27 7.76 -7.74 1.25
N ILE A 28 8.13 -6.92 0.27
CA ILE A 28 9.42 -7.04 -0.40
C ILE A 28 10.16 -5.70 -0.43
N GLY A 29 11.36 -5.65 0.12
CA GLY A 29 12.29 -4.54 -0.04
C GLY A 29 11.89 -3.25 0.66
N LYS A 30 11.84 -2.16 -0.07
CA LYS A 30 11.59 -0.80 0.45
C LYS A 30 10.12 -0.61 0.79
N VAL A 31 9.68 -1.24 1.86
CA VAL A 31 8.32 -1.11 2.38
C VAL A 31 8.40 -0.72 3.85
N ARG A 32 7.67 0.31 4.24
CA ARG A 32 7.56 0.76 5.63
C ARG A 32 6.11 0.66 6.07
N LEU A 33 5.86 -0.22 7.04
CA LEU A 33 4.53 -0.36 7.66
C LEU A 33 4.56 0.34 9.02
N LEU A 34 3.62 1.25 9.23
CA LEU A 34 3.50 1.96 10.50
C LEU A 34 2.58 1.20 11.47
N ASN A 35 2.39 1.75 12.67
CA ASN A 35 1.65 1.07 13.73
C ASN A 35 0.20 0.79 13.33
N GLY A 36 -0.30 -0.38 13.66
CA GLY A 36 -1.69 -0.75 13.44
C GLY A 36 -2.06 -1.09 12.00
N VAL A 37 -1.08 -1.17 11.10
CA VAL A 37 -1.32 -1.55 9.71
C VAL A 37 -1.72 -3.02 9.62
N SER A 38 -2.66 -3.33 8.72
CA SER A 38 -2.99 -4.71 8.39
C SER A 38 -2.86 -4.95 6.89
N VAL A 39 -2.20 -6.05 6.55
CA VAL A 39 -2.01 -6.49 5.16
C VAL A 39 -2.61 -7.89 5.04
N TRP A 40 -3.56 -8.03 4.13
CA TRP A 40 -4.42 -9.20 4.09
C TRP A 40 -3.97 -10.24 3.06
N PHE A 41 -4.75 -11.31 2.95
CA PHE A 41 -4.33 -12.52 2.23
C PHE A 41 -4.09 -12.25 0.74
N GLY A 42 -2.96 -12.72 0.24
CA GLY A 42 -2.59 -12.58 -1.17
C GLY A 42 -2.12 -11.21 -1.59
N ALA A 43 -2.11 -10.22 -0.70
CA ALA A 43 -1.60 -8.89 -1.04
C ALA A 43 -0.10 -8.92 -1.28
N VAL A 44 0.37 -8.09 -2.22
CA VAL A 44 1.78 -7.97 -2.57
C VAL A 44 2.20 -6.51 -2.50
N LEU A 45 3.19 -6.21 -1.66
CA LEU A 45 3.80 -4.90 -1.56
C LEU A 45 5.26 -5.04 -1.99
N ARG A 46 5.58 -4.58 -3.21
CA ARG A 46 6.91 -4.76 -3.78
C ARG A 46 7.60 -3.41 -3.96
N GLY A 47 8.51 -3.10 -3.03
CA GLY A 47 9.33 -1.88 -3.06
C GLY A 47 10.70 -2.14 -3.65
N ASP A 48 10.77 -2.35 -4.94
CA ASP A 48 12.01 -2.62 -5.64
C ASP A 48 12.59 -1.39 -6.35
N ASN A 49 11.85 -0.31 -6.42
CA ASN A 49 12.28 0.97 -6.99
C ASN A 49 12.29 2.07 -5.94
N GLU A 50 11.11 2.58 -5.59
CA GLU A 50 10.93 3.60 -4.57
C GLU A 50 10.27 3.01 -3.33
N TRP A 51 10.21 3.80 -2.26
CA TRP A 51 9.58 3.38 -1.01
C TRP A 51 8.06 3.27 -1.15
N ILE A 52 7.52 2.25 -0.48
CA ILE A 52 6.09 2.11 -0.20
C ILE A 52 5.92 2.35 1.29
N GLU A 53 5.19 3.40 1.66
CA GLU A 53 4.87 3.67 3.07
C GLU A 53 3.38 3.52 3.29
N ILE A 54 3.01 2.69 4.26
CA ILE A 54 1.62 2.47 4.67
C ILE A 54 1.42 3.12 6.02
N GLY A 55 0.57 4.13 6.06
CA GLY A 55 0.33 4.95 7.24
C GLY A 55 -0.41 4.21 8.35
N GLU A 56 -0.36 4.78 9.56
CA GLU A 56 -0.91 4.17 10.76
C GLU A 56 -2.37 3.78 10.59
N ASN A 57 -2.74 2.60 11.10
CA ASN A 57 -4.09 2.07 11.12
C ASN A 57 -4.75 1.90 9.74
N SER A 58 -3.96 1.94 8.68
CA SER A 58 -4.44 1.66 7.33
C SER A 58 -4.46 0.17 7.06
N ASN A 59 -5.26 -0.24 6.08
CA ASN A 59 -5.30 -1.63 5.67
C ASN A 59 -5.09 -1.76 4.16
N VAL A 60 -4.47 -2.86 3.77
CA VAL A 60 -4.32 -3.28 2.38
C VAL A 60 -4.97 -4.65 2.28
N GLN A 61 -6.12 -4.71 1.63
CA GLN A 61 -6.96 -5.89 1.68
C GLN A 61 -6.54 -6.96 0.68
N ASP A 62 -7.30 -8.06 0.68
CA ASP A 62 -6.96 -9.29 -0.03
C ASP A 62 -6.67 -9.04 -1.52
N ASN A 63 -5.57 -9.63 -1.99
CA ASN A 63 -5.14 -9.60 -3.39
C ASN A 63 -4.81 -8.21 -3.95
N ALA A 64 -4.66 -7.20 -3.10
CA ALA A 64 -4.21 -5.89 -3.56
C ALA A 64 -2.72 -5.94 -3.94
N THR A 65 -2.33 -5.10 -4.89
CA THR A 65 -0.95 -5.00 -5.34
C THR A 65 -0.47 -3.57 -5.20
N CYS A 66 0.64 -3.39 -4.49
CA CYS A 66 1.29 -2.10 -4.33
C CYS A 66 2.68 -2.17 -4.97
N HIS A 67 2.98 -1.26 -5.87
CA HIS A 67 4.25 -1.21 -6.57
C HIS A 67 4.65 0.24 -6.85
N THR A 68 5.88 0.43 -7.29
CA THR A 68 6.44 1.76 -7.56
C THR A 68 7.27 1.73 -8.83
N ASP A 69 7.44 2.90 -9.45
CA ASP A 69 8.45 3.13 -10.45
C ASP A 69 9.45 4.16 -9.92
N LEU A 70 10.62 4.26 -10.55
CA LEU A 70 11.61 5.28 -10.18
C LEU A 70 10.99 6.67 -10.32
N GLY A 71 11.12 7.49 -9.28
CA GLY A 71 10.54 8.82 -9.21
C GLY A 71 9.08 8.84 -8.77
N TYR A 72 8.45 7.68 -8.54
CA TYR A 72 7.05 7.56 -8.12
C TYR A 72 6.93 6.69 -6.87
N PRO A 73 7.28 7.21 -5.69
CA PRO A 73 7.03 6.49 -4.44
C PRO A 73 5.54 6.35 -4.19
N LEU A 74 5.18 5.35 -3.39
CA LEU A 74 3.80 5.13 -2.98
C LEU A 74 3.64 5.51 -1.52
N THR A 75 2.74 6.44 -1.25
CA THR A 75 2.41 6.85 0.11
C THR A 75 0.93 6.66 0.37
N LEU A 76 0.60 5.79 1.30
CA LEU A 76 -0.74 5.63 1.82
C LEU A 76 -0.81 6.34 3.17
N GLY A 77 -1.73 7.27 3.32
CA GLY A 77 -1.92 8.02 4.55
C GLY A 77 -2.43 7.13 5.69
N LYS A 78 -2.70 7.74 6.83
CA LYS A 78 -3.21 7.02 8.00
C LYS A 78 -4.72 6.82 7.89
N GLY A 79 -5.21 5.71 8.47
CA GLY A 79 -6.64 5.42 8.53
C GLY A 79 -7.27 5.17 7.18
N CYS A 80 -6.50 4.76 6.19
CA CYS A 80 -6.99 4.48 4.84
C CYS A 80 -7.47 3.04 4.70
N THR A 81 -8.46 2.85 3.85
CA THR A 81 -8.95 1.53 3.47
C THR A 81 -8.65 1.28 2.00
N VAL A 82 -7.87 0.26 1.71
CA VAL A 82 -7.59 -0.17 0.34
C VAL A 82 -8.32 -1.49 0.12
N GLY A 83 -9.31 -1.46 -0.75
CA GLY A 83 -10.21 -2.58 -0.99
C GLY A 83 -9.54 -3.75 -1.69
N HIS A 84 -10.31 -4.84 -1.82
CA HIS A 84 -9.83 -6.07 -2.46
C HIS A 84 -9.44 -5.84 -3.92
N ASN A 85 -8.39 -6.49 -4.38
CA ASN A 85 -7.93 -6.46 -5.78
C ASN A 85 -7.56 -5.06 -6.29
N VAL A 86 -7.31 -4.09 -5.40
CA VAL A 86 -6.87 -2.75 -5.80
C VAL A 86 -5.41 -2.80 -6.25
N ILE A 87 -5.09 -1.99 -7.26
CA ILE A 87 -3.70 -1.75 -7.66
C ILE A 87 -3.35 -0.30 -7.30
N LEU A 88 -2.37 -0.13 -6.42
CA LEU A 88 -1.77 1.16 -6.13
C LEU A 88 -0.37 1.17 -6.74
N HIS A 89 -0.12 2.12 -7.61
CA HIS A 89 1.14 2.16 -8.34
C HIS A 89 1.73 3.57 -8.34
N GLY A 90 2.70 3.81 -7.46
CA GLY A 90 3.42 5.09 -7.42
C GLY A 90 2.55 6.31 -7.17
N CYS A 91 1.55 6.19 -6.32
CA CYS A 91 0.56 7.22 -6.06
C CYS A 91 0.60 7.70 -4.61
N THR A 92 -0.12 8.78 -4.34
CA THR A 92 -0.25 9.36 -3.00
C THR A 92 -1.71 9.36 -2.59
N ILE A 93 -2.02 8.69 -1.50
CA ILE A 93 -3.39 8.59 -0.96
C ILE A 93 -3.45 9.34 0.36
N GLY A 94 -4.34 10.32 0.44
CA GLY A 94 -4.51 11.15 1.64
C GLY A 94 -5.17 10.41 2.79
N ASP A 95 -4.99 10.92 4.00
CA ASP A 95 -5.49 10.31 5.23
C ASP A 95 -7.01 10.06 5.14
N GLY A 96 -7.45 8.93 5.66
CA GLY A 96 -8.86 8.59 5.77
C GLY A 96 -9.57 8.24 4.46
N ALA A 97 -8.84 8.16 3.35
CA ALA A 97 -9.44 7.83 2.06
C ALA A 97 -9.84 6.35 1.99
N LEU A 98 -10.86 6.08 1.19
CA LEU A 98 -11.30 4.72 0.89
C LEU A 98 -11.12 4.47 -0.60
N ILE A 99 -10.33 3.46 -0.93
CA ILE A 99 -10.09 3.04 -2.31
C ILE A 99 -10.94 1.80 -2.57
N GLY A 100 -11.98 1.95 -3.37
CA GLY A 100 -12.94 0.88 -3.62
C GLY A 100 -12.32 -0.31 -4.34
N MET A 101 -12.89 -1.49 -4.10
CA MET A 101 -12.38 -2.76 -4.65
C MET A 101 -12.19 -2.71 -6.15
N GLY A 102 -11.11 -3.31 -6.63
CA GLY A 102 -10.79 -3.39 -8.05
C GLY A 102 -10.34 -2.10 -8.71
N SER A 103 -10.16 -1.01 -7.95
CA SER A 103 -9.68 0.26 -8.50
C SER A 103 -8.22 0.17 -8.88
N ILE A 104 -7.81 1.02 -9.83
CA ILE A 104 -6.42 1.16 -10.26
C ILE A 104 -6.02 2.62 -10.08
N VAL A 105 -5.00 2.87 -9.27
CA VAL A 105 -4.48 4.23 -9.02
C VAL A 105 -3.05 4.27 -9.54
N MET A 106 -2.81 5.12 -10.53
CA MET A 106 -1.59 5.08 -11.35
C MET A 106 -0.53 6.07 -10.85
N ASN A 107 0.67 5.95 -11.40
CA ASN A 107 1.83 6.80 -11.07
C ASN A 107 1.45 8.28 -11.04
N GLY A 108 1.88 8.96 -9.98
CA GLY A 108 1.70 10.39 -9.83
C GLY A 108 0.28 10.83 -9.47
N ALA A 109 -0.68 9.92 -9.42
CA ALA A 109 -2.04 10.27 -9.00
C ALA A 109 -2.07 10.64 -7.52
N LYS A 110 -2.92 11.60 -7.18
CA LYS A 110 -3.11 12.07 -5.81
C LYS A 110 -4.58 12.00 -5.45
N VAL A 111 -4.90 11.18 -4.45
CA VAL A 111 -6.26 11.08 -3.91
C VAL A 111 -6.31 11.89 -2.62
N GLY A 112 -7.23 12.82 -2.53
CA GLY A 112 -7.33 13.72 -1.38
C GLY A 112 -7.79 13.01 -0.11
N ARG A 113 -7.63 13.70 1.03
CA ARG A 113 -8.06 13.21 2.35
C ARG A 113 -9.55 12.92 2.35
N CYS A 114 -9.93 11.85 3.04
CA CYS A 114 -11.33 11.45 3.26
C CYS A 114 -12.13 11.28 1.96
N SER A 115 -11.44 11.06 0.83
CA SER A 115 -12.09 10.80 -0.45
C SER A 115 -12.54 9.36 -0.55
N ILE A 116 -13.53 9.12 -1.38
CA ILE A 116 -13.96 7.78 -1.73
C ILE A 116 -13.73 7.58 -3.23
N VAL A 117 -12.92 6.60 -3.56
CA VAL A 117 -12.74 6.14 -4.94
C VAL A 117 -13.69 4.97 -5.16
N GLY A 118 -14.62 5.12 -6.09
CA GLY A 118 -15.63 4.09 -6.35
C GLY A 118 -14.99 2.81 -6.87
N ALA A 119 -15.64 1.67 -6.59
CA ALA A 119 -15.16 0.37 -7.03
C ALA A 119 -14.93 0.34 -8.55
N GLY A 120 -13.80 -0.26 -8.96
CA GLY A 120 -13.44 -0.40 -10.37
C GLY A 120 -13.00 0.88 -11.07
N ALA A 121 -12.80 1.98 -10.34
CA ALA A 121 -12.36 3.24 -10.94
C ALA A 121 -10.90 3.17 -11.38
N VAL A 122 -10.55 3.97 -12.39
CA VAL A 122 -9.16 4.18 -12.82
C VAL A 122 -8.80 5.63 -12.57
N ILE A 123 -7.79 5.86 -11.75
CA ILE A 123 -7.31 7.20 -11.41
C ILE A 123 -5.93 7.39 -12.04
N THR A 124 -5.85 8.34 -12.95
CA THR A 124 -4.59 8.67 -13.64
C THR A 124 -3.95 9.89 -13.02
N GLU A 125 -2.71 10.18 -13.39
CA GLU A 125 -2.02 11.39 -12.99
C GLU A 125 -2.78 12.62 -13.53
N GLY A 126 -2.87 13.66 -12.69
CA GLY A 126 -3.58 14.88 -13.04
C GLY A 126 -5.05 14.82 -12.77
#